data_28c4417564924397af575d8c9b9662ac
#
_entry.id   28c4417564924397af575d8c9b9662ac
#
_cell.length_a   1.000
_cell.length_b   1.000
_cell.length_c   1.000
_cell.angle_alpha   90.00
_cell.angle_beta   90.00
_cell.angle_gamma   90.00
#
_symmetry.space_group_name_H-M   'P 1'
#
loop_
_entity.id
_entity.type
_entity.pdbx_description
1 polymer ?
#
loop_
_entity_poly.entity_id
_entity_poly.type
_entity_poly.pdbx_seq_one_letter_code
_entity_poly.pdbx_strand_id
1 'polypeptide(L)'
;IRSNILGDIGKIRHGVVFQSFATVVDELIQNAQRANASEVRVTLEGDSLIISDNGRGCEDPQYLFEKNTSAWGNVDEAFGEGFFSVFLLADWLRVESHNWAITIDVLEMFETGNLVFQPEETGTFFKGFKVHIKGERVAENYYDLETEIRTLGRITPENFVILFNNALVEKQPLLQKRHDGFSMIFNNELYEAMLYPSRFGTIDLFYEHRPVTYQYLQGVEGNLHLKKGAVNLKAPDRKELIWDKKRTAFIDQLTADARTMYLEFIKGASDADLDRFADSIDHYVQVEDYVDLLRVDKNYKVMREVAETLEQSNPDTDPEEIQKILRVFYGMAQELQKEDESQENQQSPVERTEPAHPRLKDVVSANKNLVWIRASEVEEYKNEIKDIEYYGFQIIVARNKLFERAFEFLNVQHIGSFKSSLVKDFVITDDEPCSKKEARLLHLLKRVEKAYGLPENVFRIADIELKISYQGRHVDVAKVEEEKMVAGVCDYATGTIVLNRKLIDFSVMRTPSDIEHPAVLVGDYRVLLQVLDTVAHELAHYLPPFYKDNTQEHAQLTAKLSREIALLF
;
A
#
# COMPACT_ATOMS: atom_id res chain seq x y z
N ILE A 1 51.23 -37.34 -5.46
CA ILE A 1 50.86 -36.14 -6.24
C ILE A 1 51.30 -34.96 -5.39
N ARG A 2 52.45 -34.31 -5.69
CA ARG A 2 52.80 -33.04 -5.04
C ARG A 2 51.78 -32.01 -5.57
N SER A 3 50.91 -31.53 -4.73
CA SER A 3 50.03 -30.39 -5.02
C SER A 3 50.93 -29.21 -5.37
N ASN A 4 50.63 -28.47 -6.44
CA ASN A 4 51.33 -27.25 -6.79
C ASN A 4 50.84 -26.10 -5.88
N ILE A 5 51.19 -26.18 -4.59
CA ILE A 5 50.72 -25.22 -3.56
C ILE A 5 51.07 -23.79 -3.98
N LEU A 6 52.26 -23.56 -4.56
CA LEU A 6 52.65 -22.22 -5.00
C LEU A 6 51.76 -21.69 -6.13
N GLY A 7 51.40 -22.56 -7.10
CA GLY A 7 50.45 -22.17 -8.14
C GLY A 7 49.04 -21.88 -7.63
N ASP A 8 48.64 -22.59 -6.59
CA ASP A 8 47.31 -22.36 -5.94
C ASP A 8 47.30 -21.07 -5.11
N ILE A 9 48.37 -20.80 -4.36
CA ILE A 9 48.53 -19.50 -3.64
C ILE A 9 48.56 -18.36 -4.67
N GLY A 10 49.21 -18.56 -5.83
CA GLY A 10 49.21 -17.58 -6.94
C GLY A 10 47.79 -17.28 -7.46
N LYS A 11 46.95 -18.30 -7.65
CA LYS A 11 45.54 -18.10 -8.04
C LYS A 11 44.73 -17.33 -6.97
N ILE A 12 44.96 -17.66 -5.69
CA ILE A 12 44.32 -16.95 -4.58
C ILE A 12 44.74 -15.48 -4.59
N ARG A 13 46.06 -15.22 -4.66
CA ARG A 13 46.60 -13.85 -4.66
C ARG A 13 46.08 -13.00 -5.81
N HIS A 14 45.79 -13.61 -6.95
CA HIS A 14 45.18 -12.95 -8.11
C HIS A 14 43.64 -12.87 -8.07
N GLY A 15 43.00 -13.24 -6.97
CA GLY A 15 41.56 -13.15 -6.81
C GLY A 15 40.74 -14.15 -7.61
N VAL A 16 41.38 -15.26 -8.09
CA VAL A 16 40.67 -16.29 -8.88
C VAL A 16 39.78 -17.18 -8.00
N VAL A 17 40.15 -17.38 -6.72
CA VAL A 17 39.48 -18.30 -5.80
C VAL A 17 38.54 -17.56 -4.88
N PHE A 18 38.96 -16.44 -4.32
CA PHE A 18 38.16 -15.60 -3.44
C PHE A 18 37.88 -14.26 -4.11
N GLN A 19 36.65 -13.79 -4.03
CA GLN A 19 36.22 -12.58 -4.71
C GLN A 19 36.34 -11.30 -3.88
N SER A 20 36.50 -11.43 -2.54
CA SER A 20 36.57 -10.30 -1.59
C SER A 20 37.74 -10.45 -0.65
N PHE A 21 38.47 -9.35 -0.41
CA PHE A 21 39.51 -9.26 0.61
C PHE A 21 38.96 -9.42 2.05
N ALA A 22 37.71 -9.04 2.26
CA ALA A 22 37.01 -9.21 3.55
C ALA A 22 36.87 -10.68 3.95
N THR A 23 36.92 -11.63 2.99
CA THR A 23 36.91 -13.08 3.25
C THR A 23 38.03 -13.52 4.20
N VAL A 24 39.17 -12.83 4.21
CA VAL A 24 40.28 -13.11 5.15
C VAL A 24 39.84 -12.99 6.60
N VAL A 25 39.16 -11.89 6.92
CA VAL A 25 38.64 -11.62 8.26
C VAL A 25 37.58 -12.65 8.64
N ASP A 26 36.63 -12.90 7.73
CA ASP A 26 35.54 -13.85 7.93
C ASP A 26 36.07 -15.25 8.23
N GLU A 27 37.01 -15.78 7.44
CA GLU A 27 37.57 -17.10 7.62
C GLU A 27 38.39 -17.23 8.94
N LEU A 28 39.17 -16.21 9.29
CA LEU A 28 39.95 -16.23 10.53
C LEU A 28 39.06 -16.15 11.78
N ILE A 29 38.02 -15.34 11.78
CA ILE A 29 37.03 -15.25 12.86
C ILE A 29 36.25 -16.57 12.98
N GLN A 30 35.86 -17.18 11.87
CA GLN A 30 35.19 -18.47 11.86
C GLN A 30 36.10 -19.58 12.47
N ASN A 31 37.39 -19.56 12.09
CA ASN A 31 38.33 -20.52 12.65
C ASN A 31 38.49 -20.33 14.17
N ALA A 32 38.47 -19.09 14.66
CA ALA A 32 38.47 -18.80 16.10
C ALA A 32 37.21 -19.37 16.80
N GLN A 33 36.02 -19.20 16.20
CA GLN A 33 34.76 -19.77 16.72
C GLN A 33 34.83 -21.30 16.78
N ARG A 34 35.33 -21.95 15.74
CA ARG A 34 35.54 -23.41 15.69
C ARG A 34 36.59 -23.90 16.71
N ALA A 35 37.55 -23.03 17.03
CA ALA A 35 38.53 -23.27 18.09
C ALA A 35 37.97 -23.09 19.51
N ASN A 36 36.66 -22.83 19.67
CA ASN A 36 36.00 -22.47 20.91
C ASN A 36 36.63 -21.25 21.61
N ALA A 37 37.05 -20.26 20.80
CA ALA A 37 37.45 -18.96 21.35
C ALA A 37 36.22 -18.24 21.93
N SER A 38 36.43 -17.46 22.96
CA SER A 38 35.43 -16.52 23.50
C SER A 38 35.74 -15.06 23.14
N GLU A 39 36.97 -14.81 22.68
CA GLU A 39 37.45 -13.47 22.34
C GLU A 39 38.37 -13.52 21.14
N VAL A 40 38.16 -12.59 20.22
CA VAL A 40 39.09 -12.27 19.13
C VAL A 40 39.49 -10.80 19.21
N ARG A 41 40.79 -10.55 19.10
CA ARG A 41 41.38 -9.22 19.01
C ARG A 41 41.82 -8.96 17.60
N VAL A 42 41.31 -7.91 17.01
CA VAL A 42 41.68 -7.44 15.67
C VAL A 42 42.32 -6.06 15.79
N THR A 43 43.55 -5.95 15.29
CA THR A 43 44.23 -4.65 15.14
C THR A 43 44.44 -4.40 13.66
N LEU A 44 43.98 -3.28 13.15
CA LEU A 44 44.10 -2.85 11.78
C LEU A 44 44.71 -1.44 11.75
N GLU A 45 45.96 -1.33 11.33
CA GLU A 45 46.71 -0.07 11.31
C GLU A 45 47.61 -0.03 10.07
N GLY A 46 47.42 1.01 9.24
CA GLY A 46 48.20 1.18 8.01
C GLY A 46 48.13 -0.04 7.09
N ASP A 47 49.27 -0.67 6.85
CA ASP A 47 49.44 -1.88 6.03
C ASP A 47 49.41 -3.18 6.84
N SER A 48 49.01 -3.11 8.11
CA SER A 48 49.11 -4.21 9.08
C SER A 48 47.75 -4.64 9.59
N LEU A 49 47.44 -5.94 9.48
CA LEU A 49 46.27 -6.58 10.07
C LEU A 49 46.74 -7.68 11.00
N ILE A 50 46.36 -7.59 12.28
CA ILE A 50 46.66 -8.61 13.29
C ILE A 50 45.32 -9.15 13.81
N ILE A 51 45.14 -10.47 13.72
CA ILE A 51 43.99 -11.17 14.29
C ILE A 51 44.49 -12.23 15.24
N SER A 52 44.03 -12.18 16.49
CA SER A 52 44.41 -13.18 17.51
C SER A 52 43.19 -13.60 18.30
N ASP A 53 43.08 -14.88 18.60
CA ASP A 53 42.03 -15.49 19.42
C ASP A 53 42.59 -16.17 20.68
N ASN A 54 41.70 -16.47 21.62
CA ASN A 54 42.00 -17.20 22.86
C ASN A 54 41.50 -18.64 22.82
N GLY A 55 41.27 -19.22 21.65
CA GLY A 55 40.77 -20.57 21.44
C GLY A 55 41.82 -21.66 21.80
N ARG A 56 41.56 -22.87 21.31
CA ARG A 56 42.49 -24.00 21.58
C ARG A 56 43.82 -23.90 20.83
N GLY A 57 43.92 -23.03 19.82
CA GLY A 57 45.08 -22.89 18.95
C GLY A 57 45.26 -24.06 17.96
N CYS A 58 46.46 -24.14 17.39
CA CYS A 58 46.89 -25.17 16.44
C CYS A 58 48.18 -25.83 16.99
N GLU A 59 48.15 -27.12 17.25
CA GLU A 59 49.29 -27.85 17.83
C GLU A 59 50.37 -28.13 16.78
N ASP A 60 49.96 -28.54 15.58
CA ASP A 60 50.85 -28.88 14.49
C ASP A 60 50.68 -27.91 13.32
N PRO A 61 51.71 -27.09 13.01
CA PRO A 61 51.67 -26.13 11.93
C PRO A 61 51.48 -26.74 10.55
N GLN A 62 51.70 -28.04 10.34
CA GLN A 62 51.49 -28.71 9.07
C GLN A 62 50.03 -28.64 8.60
N TYR A 63 49.09 -28.72 9.54
CA TYR A 63 47.65 -28.63 9.23
C TYR A 63 47.24 -27.35 8.51
N LEU A 64 48.00 -26.25 8.65
CA LEU A 64 47.71 -24.96 8.00
C LEU A 64 47.99 -24.99 6.51
N PHE A 65 48.92 -25.81 6.06
CA PHE A 65 49.45 -25.80 4.70
C PHE A 65 49.16 -27.09 3.91
N GLU A 66 48.46 -28.05 4.52
CA GLU A 66 47.97 -29.24 3.84
C GLU A 66 46.55 -29.05 3.31
N LYS A 67 46.39 -29.07 2.00
CA LYS A 67 45.07 -29.02 1.35
C LYS A 67 44.26 -30.27 1.67
N ASN A 68 42.94 -30.06 1.88
CA ASN A 68 41.96 -31.09 2.18
C ASN A 68 42.23 -31.84 3.53
N THR A 69 43.12 -31.35 4.36
CA THR A 69 43.27 -31.77 5.75
C THR A 69 42.63 -30.72 6.65
N SER A 70 41.58 -31.13 7.35
CA SER A 70 40.94 -30.28 8.35
C SER A 70 41.36 -30.76 9.74
N ALA A 71 41.95 -29.88 10.53
CA ALA A 71 42.20 -30.13 11.96
C ALA A 71 40.89 -30.33 12.77
N TRP A 72 39.74 -30.18 12.13
CA TRP A 72 38.42 -30.22 12.72
C TRP A 72 37.70 -31.58 12.64
N GLY A 73 38.37 -32.64 12.08
CA GLY A 73 37.76 -33.96 11.89
C GLY A 73 36.73 -34.02 10.78
N ASN A 74 35.87 -35.04 10.81
CA ASN A 74 34.80 -35.24 9.81
C ASN A 74 33.65 -34.23 9.92
N VAL A 75 33.93 -32.95 9.95
CA VAL A 75 32.88 -31.91 9.80
C VAL A 75 32.67 -31.74 8.31
N ASP A 76 31.53 -32.14 7.79
CA ASP A 76 31.13 -32.21 6.37
C ASP A 76 31.33 -30.93 5.56
N GLU A 77 31.85 -29.86 6.14
CA GLU A 77 31.94 -28.53 5.54
C GLU A 77 33.37 -27.92 5.61
N ALA A 78 34.37 -28.64 6.09
CA ALA A 78 35.73 -28.12 6.20
C ALA A 78 36.57 -28.50 4.97
N PHE A 79 36.67 -27.56 3.99
CA PHE A 79 37.48 -27.81 2.77
C PHE A 79 38.98 -27.65 2.96
N GLY A 80 39.47 -27.23 4.15
CA GLY A 80 40.89 -27.04 4.43
C GLY A 80 41.56 -25.94 3.60
N GLU A 81 40.77 -25.06 2.96
CA GLU A 81 41.30 -23.99 2.12
C GLU A 81 41.12 -22.57 2.72
N GLY A 82 40.33 -22.42 3.78
CA GLY A 82 39.98 -21.11 4.37
C GLY A 82 41.20 -20.32 4.85
N PHE A 83 42.18 -21.00 5.49
CA PHE A 83 43.41 -20.33 5.94
C PHE A 83 44.21 -19.72 4.78
N PHE A 84 44.19 -20.34 3.59
CA PHE A 84 44.90 -19.81 2.43
C PHE A 84 44.39 -18.44 1.97
N SER A 85 43.20 -17.99 2.41
CA SER A 85 42.70 -16.66 2.14
C SER A 85 43.66 -15.54 2.57
N VAL A 86 44.49 -15.76 3.59
CA VAL A 86 45.48 -14.79 4.08
C VAL A 86 46.41 -14.29 2.99
N PHE A 87 46.72 -15.13 1.98
CA PHE A 87 47.55 -14.77 0.83
C PHE A 87 46.91 -13.76 -0.14
N LEU A 88 45.62 -13.47 0.00
CA LEU A 88 44.99 -12.36 -0.73
C LEU A 88 45.61 -11.00 -0.33
N LEU A 89 45.90 -10.84 0.95
CA LEU A 89 46.36 -9.57 1.54
C LEU A 89 47.85 -9.55 1.81
N ALA A 90 48.49 -10.73 2.07
CA ALA A 90 49.82 -10.78 2.61
C ALA A 90 50.91 -10.56 1.57
N ASP A 91 51.77 -9.56 1.79
CA ASP A 91 53.12 -9.49 1.27
C ASP A 91 54.13 -10.10 2.23
N TRP A 92 53.79 -10.05 3.52
CA TRP A 92 54.49 -10.72 4.62
C TRP A 92 53.46 -11.27 5.58
N LEU A 93 53.72 -12.49 6.08
CA LEU A 93 52.81 -13.23 6.97
C LEU A 93 53.59 -13.82 8.13
N ARG A 94 53.06 -13.63 9.36
CA ARG A 94 53.53 -14.35 10.56
C ARG A 94 52.35 -15.02 11.25
N VAL A 95 52.49 -16.31 11.57
CA VAL A 95 51.49 -17.09 12.29
C VAL A 95 52.12 -17.63 13.56
N GLU A 96 51.42 -17.49 14.66
CA GLU A 96 51.88 -17.97 15.99
C GLU A 96 50.77 -18.77 16.67
N SER A 97 51.16 -19.90 17.25
CA SER A 97 50.30 -20.70 18.15
C SER A 97 51.15 -21.59 19.06
N HIS A 98 50.66 -21.81 20.28
CA HIS A 98 51.37 -22.61 21.29
C HIS A 98 52.80 -22.13 21.49
N ASN A 99 53.80 -22.92 21.16
CA ASN A 99 55.22 -22.61 21.30
C ASN A 99 55.95 -22.47 19.95
N TRP A 100 55.19 -22.28 18.84
CA TRP A 100 55.75 -22.17 17.51
C TRP A 100 55.27 -20.90 16.79
N ALA A 101 56.09 -20.45 15.87
CA ALA A 101 55.73 -19.44 14.90
C ALA A 101 56.28 -19.80 13.52
N ILE A 102 55.62 -19.31 12.48
CA ILE A 102 56.10 -19.37 11.08
C ILE A 102 56.06 -17.98 10.53
N THR A 103 57.15 -17.56 9.88
CA THR A 103 57.23 -16.29 9.15
C THR A 103 57.46 -16.60 7.68
N ILE A 104 56.70 -15.92 6.81
CA ILE A 104 56.76 -16.11 5.36
C ILE A 104 56.87 -14.71 4.71
N ASP A 105 57.95 -14.50 3.98
CA ASP A 105 58.02 -13.44 3.02
C ASP A 105 57.33 -13.91 1.73
N VAL A 106 56.14 -13.43 1.48
CA VAL A 106 55.30 -13.90 0.37
C VAL A 106 55.83 -13.38 -0.96
N LEU A 107 56.42 -12.21 -0.99
CA LEU A 107 57.03 -11.64 -2.21
C LEU A 107 58.26 -12.43 -2.58
N GLU A 108 59.18 -12.66 -1.66
CA GLU A 108 60.40 -13.48 -1.86
C GLU A 108 60.02 -14.91 -2.29
N MET A 109 58.97 -15.48 -1.68
CA MET A 109 58.50 -16.82 -2.05
C MET A 109 58.06 -16.90 -3.52
N PHE A 110 57.43 -15.87 -4.08
CA PHE A 110 57.05 -15.83 -5.51
C PHE A 110 58.23 -15.55 -6.41
N GLU A 111 59.18 -14.70 -5.99
CA GLU A 111 60.37 -14.39 -6.76
C GLU A 111 61.33 -15.59 -6.91
N THR A 112 61.51 -16.32 -5.83
CA THR A 112 62.46 -17.46 -5.80
C THR A 112 61.81 -18.77 -6.19
N GLY A 113 60.48 -18.89 -6.18
CA GLY A 113 59.76 -20.15 -6.36
C GLY A 113 59.99 -21.14 -5.21
N ASN A 114 60.54 -20.68 -4.08
CA ASN A 114 60.92 -21.51 -2.96
C ASN A 114 59.86 -21.47 -1.87
N LEU A 115 59.19 -22.59 -1.65
CA LEU A 115 58.11 -22.71 -0.64
C LEU A 115 58.68 -23.54 0.54
N VAL A 116 59.25 -22.84 1.53
CA VAL A 116 59.75 -23.45 2.75
C VAL A 116 59.04 -22.86 3.92
N PHE A 117 58.26 -23.68 4.62
CA PHE A 117 57.63 -23.29 5.88
C PHE A 117 58.46 -23.92 7.01
N GLN A 118 59.24 -23.12 7.71
CA GLN A 118 60.07 -23.59 8.79
C GLN A 118 59.54 -23.01 10.11
N PRO A 119 58.92 -23.84 10.97
CA PRO A 119 58.50 -23.37 12.28
C PRO A 119 59.71 -23.06 13.17
N GLU A 120 59.61 -21.98 13.88
CA GLU A 120 60.55 -21.53 14.91
C GLU A 120 59.93 -21.70 16.31
N GLU A 121 60.71 -22.08 17.32
CA GLU A 121 60.26 -22.10 18.69
C GLU A 121 60.18 -20.67 19.26
N THR A 122 59.03 -20.29 19.81
CA THR A 122 58.82 -18.94 20.36
C THR A 122 59.33 -18.74 21.79
N GLY A 123 59.71 -19.81 22.47
CA GLY A 123 60.15 -19.79 23.89
C GLY A 123 59.06 -19.46 24.90
N THR A 124 57.88 -19.06 24.45
CA THR A 124 56.70 -18.77 25.28
C THR A 124 55.48 -19.46 24.71
N PHE A 125 54.69 -20.07 25.61
CA PHE A 125 53.44 -20.71 25.21
C PHE A 125 52.33 -19.65 25.03
N PHE A 126 51.73 -19.60 23.85
CA PHE A 126 50.57 -18.77 23.56
C PHE A 126 49.33 -19.66 23.32
N LYS A 127 48.38 -19.63 24.26
CA LYS A 127 47.12 -20.33 24.07
C LYS A 127 46.25 -19.52 23.08
N GLY A 128 45.96 -20.09 21.93
CA GLY A 128 45.19 -19.47 20.89
C GLY A 128 45.93 -19.47 19.56
N PHE A 129 45.44 -18.68 18.64
CA PHE A 129 45.98 -18.55 17.28
C PHE A 129 46.12 -17.08 16.94
N LYS A 130 47.27 -16.70 16.38
CA LYS A 130 47.52 -15.30 15.98
C LYS A 130 48.07 -15.26 14.56
N VAL A 131 47.50 -14.44 13.75
CA VAL A 131 47.92 -14.13 12.37
C VAL A 131 48.26 -12.64 12.28
N HIS A 132 49.45 -12.36 11.79
CA HIS A 132 49.90 -11.02 11.47
C HIS A 132 50.20 -10.93 9.97
N ILE A 133 49.43 -10.13 9.26
CA ILE A 133 49.51 -9.90 7.83
C ILE A 133 50.04 -8.48 7.61
N LYS A 134 51.05 -8.32 6.75
CA LYS A 134 51.46 -7.01 6.24
C LYS A 134 51.42 -7.03 4.73
N GLY A 135 50.95 -5.92 4.15
CA GLY A 135 50.92 -5.75 2.71
C GLY A 135 50.18 -4.50 2.28
N GLU A 136 50.55 -3.99 1.14
CA GLU A 136 49.92 -2.79 0.53
C GLU A 136 48.39 -2.97 0.41
N ARG A 137 47.94 -4.17 0.06
CA ARG A 137 46.51 -4.52 -0.06
C ARG A 137 45.73 -4.39 1.24
N VAL A 138 46.36 -4.50 2.41
CA VAL A 138 45.68 -4.23 3.69
C VAL A 138 45.30 -2.74 3.76
N ALA A 139 46.21 -1.85 3.40
CA ALA A 139 45.96 -0.41 3.40
C ALA A 139 44.91 0.00 2.34
N GLU A 140 45.01 -0.57 1.13
CA GLU A 140 44.07 -0.32 0.03
C GLU A 140 42.64 -0.74 0.36
N ASN A 141 42.45 -1.81 1.14
CA ASN A 141 41.14 -2.38 1.49
C ASN A 141 40.74 -2.09 2.95
N TYR A 142 41.31 -1.08 3.57
CA TYR A 142 41.10 -0.76 4.99
C TYR A 142 39.62 -0.66 5.37
N TYR A 143 38.81 0.08 4.60
CA TYR A 143 37.39 0.32 4.89
C TYR A 143 36.55 -0.96 4.74
N ASP A 144 36.86 -1.81 3.78
CA ASP A 144 36.14 -3.09 3.60
C ASP A 144 36.45 -4.05 4.76
N LEU A 145 37.72 -4.11 5.16
CA LEU A 145 38.16 -4.92 6.30
C LEU A 145 37.54 -4.42 7.62
N GLU A 146 37.56 -3.10 7.87
CA GLU A 146 36.92 -2.52 9.04
C GLU A 146 35.41 -2.81 9.07
N THR A 147 34.73 -2.62 7.95
CA THR A 147 33.31 -2.87 7.82
C THR A 147 32.96 -4.32 8.13
N GLU A 148 33.73 -5.28 7.59
CA GLU A 148 33.53 -6.70 7.85
C GLU A 148 33.77 -7.05 9.33
N ILE A 149 34.86 -6.54 9.94
CA ILE A 149 35.15 -6.76 11.37
C ILE A 149 33.99 -6.27 12.25
N ARG A 150 33.49 -5.06 11.98
CA ARG A 150 32.36 -4.48 12.73
C ARG A 150 31.07 -5.25 12.49
N THR A 151 30.81 -5.68 11.26
CA THR A 151 29.63 -6.49 10.91
C THR A 151 29.66 -7.81 11.65
N LEU A 152 30.75 -8.56 11.57
CA LEU A 152 30.91 -9.82 12.27
C LEU A 152 30.80 -9.64 13.79
N GLY A 153 31.44 -8.59 14.33
CA GLY A 153 31.37 -8.29 15.76
C GLY A 153 29.94 -8.09 16.28
N ARG A 154 29.07 -7.50 15.47
CA ARG A 154 27.66 -7.26 15.81
C ARG A 154 26.84 -8.54 15.84
N ILE A 155 27.09 -9.46 14.93
CA ILE A 155 26.22 -10.62 14.66
C ILE A 155 26.72 -11.95 15.25
N THR A 156 27.98 -12.03 15.73
CA THR A 156 28.51 -13.23 16.39
C THR A 156 27.75 -13.57 17.68
N PRO A 157 27.74 -14.84 18.15
CA PRO A 157 27.05 -15.24 19.37
C PRO A 157 27.43 -14.38 20.59
N GLU A 158 26.53 -14.24 21.55
CA GLU A 158 26.75 -13.41 22.75
C GLU A 158 28.00 -13.84 23.57
N ASN A 159 28.32 -15.13 23.58
CA ASN A 159 29.47 -15.68 24.26
C ASN A 159 30.81 -15.54 23.50
N PHE A 160 30.80 -14.87 22.36
CA PHE A 160 31.97 -14.61 21.52
C PHE A 160 32.10 -13.13 21.24
N VAL A 161 33.17 -12.48 21.66
CA VAL A 161 33.36 -11.03 21.51
C VAL A 161 34.51 -10.72 20.56
N ILE A 162 34.36 -9.60 19.83
CA ILE A 162 35.40 -9.02 18.98
C ILE A 162 35.84 -7.69 19.57
N LEU A 163 37.16 -7.57 19.83
CA LEU A 163 37.80 -6.32 20.16
C LEU A 163 38.50 -5.79 18.91
N PHE A 164 38.03 -4.66 18.40
CA PHE A 164 38.63 -3.98 17.23
C PHE A 164 39.42 -2.77 17.70
N ASN A 165 40.72 -2.75 17.42
CA ASN A 165 41.65 -1.73 17.90
C ASN A 165 41.49 -1.46 19.42
N ASN A 166 41.40 -2.52 20.21
CA ASN A 166 41.15 -2.55 21.66
C ASN A 166 39.76 -2.04 22.11
N ALA A 167 38.84 -1.69 21.20
CA ALA A 167 37.47 -1.34 21.55
C ALA A 167 36.53 -2.53 21.32
N LEU A 168 35.61 -2.76 22.25
CA LEU A 168 34.57 -3.77 22.06
C LEU A 168 33.62 -3.39 20.93
N VAL A 169 33.41 -4.30 19.99
CA VAL A 169 32.34 -4.13 19.01
C VAL A 169 31.01 -4.53 19.66
N GLU A 170 30.11 -3.56 19.79
CA GLU A 170 28.80 -3.79 20.42
C GLU A 170 27.95 -4.75 19.60
N LYS A 171 27.31 -5.67 20.30
CA LYS A 171 26.39 -6.63 19.71
C LYS A 171 25.11 -5.94 19.22
N GLN A 172 24.64 -6.37 18.09
CA GLN A 172 23.35 -5.98 17.57
C GLN A 172 22.56 -7.24 17.22
N PRO A 173 21.44 -7.52 17.93
CA PRO A 173 20.64 -8.68 17.61
C PRO A 173 20.14 -8.64 16.16
N LEU A 174 20.40 -9.70 15.40
CA LEU A 174 19.96 -9.80 13.99
C LEU A 174 18.45 -9.70 13.83
N LEU A 175 17.70 -10.16 14.83
CA LEU A 175 16.24 -10.25 14.82
C LEU A 175 15.60 -9.30 15.83
N GLN A 176 16.17 -8.10 16.01
CA GLN A 176 15.58 -7.09 16.88
C GLN A 176 14.44 -6.38 16.15
N LYS A 177 13.23 -6.37 16.75
CA LYS A 177 12.11 -5.60 16.25
C LYS A 177 12.50 -4.13 16.07
N ARG A 178 12.13 -3.55 14.93
CA ARG A 178 12.29 -2.11 14.71
C ARG A 178 11.41 -1.33 15.69
N HIS A 179 11.97 -0.28 16.29
CA HIS A 179 11.20 0.60 17.19
C HIS A 179 10.13 1.42 16.45
N ASP A 180 10.32 1.66 15.14
CA ASP A 180 9.57 2.65 14.38
C ASP A 180 8.71 2.04 13.27
N GLY A 181 8.12 0.85 13.47
CA GLY A 181 7.26 0.29 12.44
C GLY A 181 6.86 -1.15 12.64
N PHE A 182 6.02 -1.63 11.73
CA PHE A 182 5.57 -3.01 11.72
C PHE A 182 6.72 -3.95 11.32
N SER A 183 6.95 -4.96 12.12
CA SER A 183 7.86 -6.07 11.79
C SER A 183 7.36 -7.38 12.41
N MET A 184 7.64 -8.48 11.75
CA MET A 184 7.22 -9.81 12.19
C MET A 184 8.40 -10.77 12.25
N ILE A 185 8.46 -11.58 13.30
CA ILE A 185 9.50 -12.58 13.49
C ILE A 185 8.94 -13.95 13.12
N PHE A 186 9.68 -14.66 12.27
CA PHE A 186 9.39 -16.02 11.84
C PHE A 186 10.49 -16.97 12.34
N ASN A 187 10.09 -18.14 12.79
CA ASN A 187 11.00 -19.21 13.16
C ASN A 187 10.43 -20.54 12.67
N ASN A 188 11.07 -21.14 11.67
CA ASN A 188 10.66 -22.39 11.05
C ASN A 188 11.88 -23.35 10.93
N GLU A 189 11.73 -24.45 10.24
CA GLU A 189 12.81 -25.45 10.08
C GLU A 189 13.98 -24.94 9.24
N LEU A 190 13.76 -23.96 8.35
CA LEU A 190 14.76 -23.47 7.40
C LEU A 190 15.53 -22.25 7.93
N TYR A 191 14.89 -21.38 8.70
CA TYR A 191 15.48 -20.13 9.17
C TYR A 191 14.76 -19.51 10.37
N GLU A 192 15.40 -18.51 10.93
CA GLU A 192 14.81 -17.48 11.76
C GLU A 192 14.91 -16.15 11.02
N ALA A 193 13.82 -15.39 10.92
CA ALA A 193 13.80 -14.15 10.16
C ALA A 193 12.99 -13.08 10.89
N MET A 194 13.41 -11.83 10.68
CA MET A 194 12.59 -10.65 10.94
C MET A 194 12.29 -9.98 9.59
N LEU A 195 11.00 -9.93 9.22
CA LEU A 195 10.52 -9.36 7.97
C LEU A 195 9.65 -8.15 8.23
N TYR A 196 9.69 -7.18 7.33
CA TYR A 196 8.84 -5.99 7.37
C TYR A 196 8.54 -5.46 5.95
N PRO A 197 7.41 -4.75 5.76
CA PRO A 197 7.07 -4.12 4.49
C PRO A 197 8.11 -3.06 4.10
N SER A 198 8.52 -3.07 2.83
CA SER A 198 9.47 -2.11 2.29
C SER A 198 9.16 -1.77 0.83
N ARG A 199 9.79 -0.71 0.31
CA ARG A 199 9.76 -0.37 -1.11
C ARG A 199 10.84 -1.06 -1.92
N PHE A 200 11.90 -1.55 -1.27
CA PHE A 200 13.10 -2.05 -1.96
C PHE A 200 13.11 -3.56 -2.13
N GLY A 201 12.85 -4.32 -1.10
CA GLY A 201 12.73 -5.77 -1.23
C GLY A 201 14.03 -6.55 -1.07
N THR A 202 14.90 -6.14 -0.14
CA THR A 202 16.17 -6.83 0.13
C THR A 202 16.16 -7.47 1.52
N ILE A 203 16.40 -8.77 1.58
CA ILE A 203 16.54 -9.55 2.82
C ILE A 203 17.98 -9.99 2.94
N ASP A 204 18.66 -9.53 3.98
CA ASP A 204 20.03 -9.92 4.28
C ASP A 204 20.06 -11.33 4.86
N LEU A 205 20.86 -12.22 4.25
CA LEU A 205 20.99 -13.60 4.67
C LEU A 205 22.25 -13.81 5.48
N PHE A 206 22.10 -14.53 6.59
CA PHE A 206 23.17 -14.91 7.49
C PHE A 206 23.19 -16.43 7.67
N TYR A 207 24.38 -17.01 7.74
CA TYR A 207 24.58 -18.42 8.03
C TYR A 207 25.70 -18.60 9.03
N GLU A 208 25.48 -19.35 10.11
CA GLU A 208 26.46 -19.51 11.20
C GLU A 208 27.06 -18.16 11.66
N HIS A 209 26.19 -17.15 11.84
CA HIS A 209 26.54 -15.78 12.26
C HIS A 209 27.48 -15.05 11.29
N ARG A 210 27.39 -15.34 10.00
CA ARG A 210 28.13 -14.65 8.94
C ARG A 210 27.19 -14.10 7.88
N PRO A 211 27.47 -12.94 7.31
CA PRO A 211 26.75 -12.48 6.14
C PRO A 211 27.06 -13.40 4.96
N VAL A 212 26.03 -13.87 4.27
CA VAL A 212 26.17 -14.73 3.10
C VAL A 212 25.94 -13.93 1.84
N THR A 213 24.70 -13.54 1.61
CA THR A 213 24.25 -12.77 0.46
C THR A 213 22.94 -12.10 0.84
N TYR A 214 22.30 -11.48 -0.10
CA TYR A 214 20.92 -11.03 0.06
C TYR A 214 19.98 -11.84 -0.86
N GLN A 215 18.73 -11.93 -0.46
CA GLN A 215 17.64 -12.43 -1.29
C GLN A 215 16.71 -11.28 -1.63
N TYR A 216 16.52 -11.05 -2.93
CA TYR A 216 15.50 -10.09 -3.37
C TYR A 216 14.12 -10.73 -3.23
N LEU A 217 13.21 -10.02 -2.56
CA LEU A 217 11.81 -10.38 -2.45
C LEU A 217 10.99 -9.09 -2.50
N GLN A 218 10.22 -8.90 -3.55
CA GLN A 218 9.53 -7.65 -3.85
C GLN A 218 8.76 -7.12 -2.62
N GLY A 219 9.03 -5.88 -2.23
CA GLY A 219 8.29 -5.23 -1.16
C GLY A 219 8.57 -5.75 0.26
N VAL A 220 9.57 -6.62 0.46
CA VAL A 220 9.92 -7.18 1.76
C VAL A 220 11.39 -6.96 2.06
N GLU A 221 11.67 -6.38 3.19
CA GLU A 221 13.02 -6.27 3.75
C GLU A 221 13.13 -7.04 5.06
N GLY A 222 14.35 -7.32 5.45
CA GLY A 222 14.58 -7.97 6.73
C GLY A 222 15.96 -8.59 6.86
N ASN A 223 16.13 -9.26 8.01
CA ASN A 223 17.31 -10.07 8.31
C ASN A 223 16.87 -11.53 8.51
N LEU A 224 17.63 -12.46 7.97
CA LEU A 224 17.31 -13.88 8.01
C LEU A 224 18.54 -14.72 8.33
N HIS A 225 18.45 -15.50 9.39
CA HIS A 225 19.48 -16.46 9.80
C HIS A 225 19.11 -17.86 9.34
N LEU A 226 19.84 -18.37 8.35
CA LEU A 226 19.65 -19.71 7.80
C LEU A 226 20.05 -20.78 8.80
N LYS A 227 19.23 -21.82 8.94
CA LYS A 227 19.55 -23.00 9.75
C LYS A 227 20.43 -23.98 8.98
N LYS A 228 21.19 -24.76 9.71
CA LYS A 228 22.10 -25.75 9.12
C LYS A 228 21.35 -26.73 8.23
N GLY A 229 21.84 -26.87 6.99
CA GLY A 229 21.25 -27.78 6.01
C GLY A 229 20.01 -27.24 5.27
N ALA A 230 19.53 -26.04 5.58
CA ALA A 230 18.38 -25.42 4.93
C ALA A 230 18.63 -25.14 3.43
N VAL A 231 19.84 -24.70 3.11
CA VAL A 231 20.28 -24.41 1.74
C VAL A 231 21.69 -24.96 1.54
N ASN A 232 22.13 -25.04 0.28
CA ASN A 232 23.52 -25.34 -0.07
C ASN A 232 24.20 -24.04 -0.51
N LEU A 233 25.39 -23.79 0.04
CA LEU A 233 26.21 -22.64 -0.26
C LEU A 233 27.34 -23.01 -1.22
N LYS A 234 27.66 -22.08 -2.12
CA LYS A 234 28.71 -22.28 -3.13
C LYS A 234 30.09 -22.16 -2.49
N ALA A 235 30.89 -23.20 -2.63
CA ALA A 235 32.29 -23.18 -2.19
C ALA A 235 33.16 -22.31 -3.16
N PRO A 236 34.28 -21.75 -2.69
CA PRO A 236 34.89 -21.93 -1.37
C PRO A 236 34.40 -20.91 -0.32
N ASP A 237 33.96 -19.71 -0.75
CA ASP A 237 33.66 -18.58 0.14
C ASP A 237 32.29 -18.65 0.83
N ARG A 238 31.41 -19.54 0.33
CA ARG A 238 30.06 -19.76 0.86
C ARG A 238 29.20 -18.50 0.95
N LYS A 239 29.45 -17.53 0.09
CA LYS A 239 28.71 -16.26 0.05
C LYS A 239 27.52 -16.26 -0.92
N GLU A 240 27.33 -17.34 -1.70
CA GLU A 240 26.24 -17.47 -2.65
C GLU A 240 25.42 -18.75 -2.41
N LEU A 241 24.10 -18.67 -2.68
CA LEU A 241 23.21 -19.82 -2.66
C LEU A 241 23.35 -20.63 -3.96
N ILE A 242 23.42 -21.96 -3.85
CA ILE A 242 23.36 -22.85 -5.02
C ILE A 242 21.92 -22.93 -5.51
N TRP A 243 21.73 -22.88 -6.82
CA TRP A 243 20.44 -23.05 -7.48
C TRP A 243 20.02 -24.53 -7.50
N ASP A 244 19.30 -24.96 -6.48
CA ASP A 244 18.84 -26.33 -6.32
C ASP A 244 17.44 -26.42 -5.69
N LYS A 245 16.96 -27.63 -5.41
CA LYS A 245 15.65 -27.87 -4.79
C LYS A 245 15.51 -27.28 -3.39
N LYS A 246 16.62 -27.21 -2.63
CA LYS A 246 16.61 -26.63 -1.30
C LYS A 246 16.36 -25.13 -1.35
N ARG A 247 17.04 -24.45 -2.30
CA ARG A 247 16.79 -23.03 -2.53
C ARG A 247 15.37 -22.76 -2.97
N THR A 248 14.80 -23.59 -3.85
CA THR A 248 13.40 -23.45 -4.25
C THR A 248 12.47 -23.54 -3.03
N ALA A 249 12.62 -24.58 -2.21
CA ALA A 249 11.83 -24.74 -0.98
C ALA A 249 12.01 -23.57 0.01
N PHE A 250 13.21 -23.04 0.12
CA PHE A 250 13.51 -21.85 0.91
C PHE A 250 12.76 -20.63 0.42
N ILE A 251 12.78 -20.35 -0.89
CA ILE A 251 12.08 -19.22 -1.49
C ILE A 251 10.56 -19.37 -1.38
N ASP A 252 10.03 -20.57 -1.57
CA ASP A 252 8.60 -20.85 -1.41
C ASP A 252 8.12 -20.56 0.02
N GLN A 253 8.89 -21.02 1.02
CA GLN A 253 8.59 -20.75 2.43
C GLN A 253 8.69 -19.25 2.75
N LEU A 254 9.71 -18.57 2.25
CA LEU A 254 9.90 -17.14 2.47
C LEU A 254 8.77 -16.32 1.85
N THR A 255 8.27 -16.73 0.68
CA THR A 255 7.11 -16.13 0.02
C THR A 255 5.82 -16.34 0.85
N ALA A 256 5.64 -17.53 1.42
CA ALA A 256 4.51 -17.81 2.30
C ALA A 256 4.55 -16.97 3.59
N ASP A 257 5.74 -16.79 4.17
CA ASP A 257 5.94 -15.95 5.35
C ASP A 257 5.71 -14.46 5.02
N ALA A 258 6.14 -13.99 3.84
CA ALA A 258 5.84 -12.64 3.35
C ALA A 258 4.32 -12.41 3.21
N ARG A 259 3.59 -13.38 2.67
CA ARG A 259 2.12 -13.33 2.60
C ARG A 259 1.50 -13.22 3.99
N THR A 260 1.96 -14.03 4.94
CA THR A 260 1.49 -13.99 6.33
C THR A 260 1.77 -12.63 6.97
N MET A 261 2.97 -12.08 6.76
CA MET A 261 3.37 -10.75 7.24
C MET A 261 2.42 -9.67 6.71
N TYR A 262 2.11 -9.68 5.41
CA TYR A 262 1.20 -8.67 4.83
C TYR A 262 -0.23 -8.82 5.32
N LEU A 263 -0.74 -10.03 5.55
CA LEU A 263 -2.06 -10.24 6.16
C LEU A 263 -2.14 -9.64 7.58
N GLU A 264 -1.09 -9.81 8.38
CA GLU A 264 -1.04 -9.20 9.73
C GLU A 264 -0.82 -7.68 9.65
N PHE A 265 -0.02 -7.19 8.69
CA PHE A 265 0.19 -5.78 8.45
C PHE A 265 -1.13 -5.04 8.13
N ILE A 266 -1.96 -5.59 7.23
CA ILE A 266 -3.25 -5.01 6.84
C ILE A 266 -4.17 -4.77 8.06
N LYS A 267 -4.12 -5.63 9.07
CA LYS A 267 -4.99 -5.52 10.26
C LYS A 267 -4.73 -4.26 11.10
N GLY A 268 -3.50 -3.75 11.11
CA GLY A 268 -3.08 -2.66 11.99
C GLY A 268 -2.45 -1.46 11.28
N ALA A 269 -2.29 -1.51 9.95
CA ALA A 269 -1.65 -0.44 9.20
C ALA A 269 -2.57 0.78 9.02
N SER A 270 -1.97 1.96 8.99
CA SER A 270 -2.68 3.19 8.62
C SER A 270 -3.09 3.20 7.14
N ASP A 271 -4.10 3.99 6.78
CA ASP A 271 -4.52 4.14 5.38
C ASP A 271 -3.38 4.61 4.48
N ALA A 272 -2.50 5.49 4.97
CA ALA A 272 -1.32 5.96 4.26
C ALA A 272 -0.29 4.82 4.02
N ASP A 273 -0.11 3.93 4.99
CA ASP A 273 0.77 2.77 4.83
C ASP A 273 0.16 1.73 3.88
N LEU A 274 -1.16 1.51 3.94
CA LEU A 274 -1.86 0.65 3.00
C LEU A 274 -1.74 1.16 1.56
N ASP A 275 -1.86 2.46 1.33
CA ASP A 275 -1.60 3.06 0.01
C ASP A 275 -0.14 2.91 -0.42
N ARG A 276 0.77 3.14 0.51
CA ARG A 276 2.21 3.07 0.26
C ARG A 276 2.67 1.69 -0.19
N PHE A 277 2.08 0.63 0.35
CA PHE A 277 2.46 -0.75 0.11
C PHE A 277 1.43 -1.54 -0.71
N ALA A 278 0.42 -0.89 -1.28
CA ALA A 278 -0.67 -1.54 -1.99
C ALA A 278 -0.20 -2.53 -3.08
N ASP A 279 0.77 -2.14 -3.90
CA ASP A 279 1.29 -2.99 -4.97
C ASP A 279 2.08 -4.20 -4.45
N SER A 280 2.77 -4.05 -3.30
CA SER A 280 3.45 -5.16 -2.63
C SER A 280 2.45 -6.09 -1.96
N ILE A 281 1.40 -5.56 -1.36
CA ILE A 281 0.31 -6.36 -0.78
C ILE A 281 -0.31 -7.24 -1.86
N ASP A 282 -0.68 -6.68 -3.01
CA ASP A 282 -1.30 -7.45 -4.12
C ASP A 282 -0.38 -8.51 -4.72
N HIS A 283 0.94 -8.32 -4.61
CA HIS A 283 1.88 -9.33 -5.07
C HIS A 283 1.77 -10.64 -4.25
N TYR A 284 1.46 -10.54 -2.94
CA TYR A 284 1.43 -11.68 -2.03
C TYR A 284 0.03 -12.10 -1.62
N VAL A 285 -0.92 -11.17 -1.56
CA VAL A 285 -2.24 -11.37 -0.96
C VAL A 285 -3.32 -11.06 -1.99
N GLN A 286 -4.19 -12.01 -2.26
CA GLN A 286 -5.33 -11.79 -3.16
C GLN A 286 -6.44 -11.00 -2.45
N VAL A 287 -7.29 -10.32 -3.21
CA VAL A 287 -8.39 -9.50 -2.66
C VAL A 287 -9.31 -10.33 -1.77
N GLU A 288 -9.58 -11.56 -2.14
CA GLU A 288 -10.39 -12.52 -1.37
C GLU A 288 -9.88 -12.76 0.04
N ASP A 289 -8.56 -12.72 0.22
CA ASP A 289 -7.91 -12.99 1.51
C ASP A 289 -7.99 -11.80 2.46
N TYR A 290 -8.00 -10.55 1.94
CA TYR A 290 -7.97 -9.36 2.79
C TYR A 290 -9.28 -8.60 2.86
N VAL A 291 -10.24 -8.83 1.96
CA VAL A 291 -11.54 -8.14 1.98
C VAL A 291 -12.27 -8.29 3.33
N ASP A 292 -12.09 -9.43 3.99
CA ASP A 292 -12.65 -9.71 5.31
C ASP A 292 -11.88 -9.02 6.46
N LEU A 293 -10.68 -8.51 6.20
CA LEU A 293 -9.85 -7.79 7.17
C LEU A 293 -10.15 -6.28 7.17
N LEU A 294 -10.66 -5.74 6.06
CA LEU A 294 -10.98 -4.33 5.94
C LEU A 294 -12.16 -3.95 6.83
N ARG A 295 -12.00 -2.85 7.57
CA ARG A 295 -13.01 -2.30 8.47
C ARG A 295 -13.49 -0.95 7.94
N VAL A 296 -14.80 -0.77 7.95
CA VAL A 296 -15.46 0.48 7.57
C VAL A 296 -15.69 1.31 8.83
N ASP A 297 -15.49 2.62 8.73
CA ASP A 297 -15.82 3.52 9.82
C ASP A 297 -17.32 3.42 10.16
N LYS A 298 -17.68 3.46 11.45
CA LYS A 298 -19.08 3.50 11.90
C LYS A 298 -19.85 4.67 11.29
N ASN A 299 -19.16 5.76 11.03
CA ASN A 299 -19.69 7.01 10.49
C ASN A 299 -19.68 7.07 8.96
N TYR A 300 -19.52 5.94 8.24
CA TYR A 300 -19.56 5.92 6.76
C TYR A 300 -20.84 6.54 6.16
N LYS A 301 -21.90 6.74 6.97
CA LYS A 301 -23.16 7.40 6.58
C LYS A 301 -23.10 8.93 6.62
N VAL A 302 -22.00 9.52 7.05
CA VAL A 302 -21.89 10.96 7.36
C VAL A 302 -21.55 11.80 6.10
N MET A 303 -21.47 11.20 4.91
CA MET A 303 -21.11 11.94 3.69
C MET A 303 -22.05 13.10 3.37
N ARG A 304 -23.32 13.02 3.76
CA ARG A 304 -24.26 14.13 3.65
C ARG A 304 -23.81 15.35 4.45
N GLU A 305 -23.39 15.14 5.69
CA GLU A 305 -22.90 16.21 6.58
C GLU A 305 -21.59 16.83 6.06
N VAL A 306 -20.71 16.01 5.45
CA VAL A 306 -19.48 16.49 4.80
C VAL A 306 -19.84 17.35 3.59
N ALA A 307 -20.76 16.91 2.74
CA ALA A 307 -21.19 17.67 1.57
C ALA A 307 -21.89 18.98 1.98
N GLU A 308 -22.74 18.97 2.99
CA GLU A 308 -23.41 20.17 3.54
C GLU A 308 -22.40 21.14 4.17
N THR A 309 -21.35 20.64 4.83
CA THR A 309 -20.28 21.48 5.40
C THR A 309 -19.43 22.14 4.30
N LEU A 310 -19.15 21.41 3.23
CA LEU A 310 -18.41 21.94 2.06
C LEU A 310 -19.23 23.01 1.31
N GLU A 311 -20.57 22.94 1.30
CA GLU A 311 -21.41 24.00 0.71
C GLU A 311 -21.45 25.29 1.52
N GLN A 312 -21.34 25.18 2.83
CA GLN A 312 -21.31 26.35 3.71
C GLN A 312 -19.94 27.06 3.70
N SER A 313 -18.90 26.39 3.21
CA SER A 313 -17.61 27.00 2.95
C SER A 313 -17.65 27.79 1.63
N ASN A 314 -16.99 28.96 1.62
CA ASN A 314 -16.98 29.91 0.51
C ASN A 314 -16.53 29.20 -0.80
N PRO A 315 -17.16 29.46 -1.98
CA PRO A 315 -16.75 28.86 -3.26
C PRO A 315 -15.30 29.12 -3.67
N ASP A 316 -14.61 30.04 -2.99
CA ASP A 316 -13.17 30.31 -3.15
C ASP A 316 -12.30 29.57 -2.11
N THR A 317 -12.83 28.57 -1.42
CA THR A 317 -12.08 27.82 -0.39
C THR A 317 -10.96 27.00 -1.06
N ASP A 318 -9.73 27.22 -0.60
CA ASP A 318 -8.53 26.53 -1.08
C ASP A 318 -8.68 24.99 -0.97
N PRO A 319 -8.30 24.23 -2.02
CA PRO A 319 -8.28 22.77 -1.99
C PRO A 319 -7.56 22.17 -0.77
N GLU A 320 -6.58 22.89 -0.20
CA GLU A 320 -5.92 22.48 1.05
C GLU A 320 -6.85 22.59 2.27
N GLU A 321 -7.77 23.53 2.29
CA GLU A 321 -8.73 23.71 3.38
C GLU A 321 -9.83 22.65 3.34
N ILE A 322 -10.26 22.27 2.14
CA ILE A 322 -11.16 21.13 1.91
C ILE A 322 -10.53 19.83 2.38
N GLN A 323 -9.26 19.60 2.03
CA GLN A 323 -8.50 18.45 2.57
C GLN A 323 -8.33 18.50 4.10
N LYS A 324 -8.26 19.70 4.67
CA LYS A 324 -8.18 19.90 6.12
C LYS A 324 -9.50 19.56 6.81
N ILE A 325 -10.62 19.96 6.21
CA ILE A 325 -11.98 19.59 6.67
C ILE A 325 -12.16 18.07 6.58
N LEU A 326 -11.83 17.47 5.45
CA LEU A 326 -11.85 16.01 5.30
C LEU A 326 -10.94 15.32 6.31
N ARG A 327 -9.72 15.83 6.55
CA ARG A 327 -8.81 15.29 7.58
C ARG A 327 -9.35 15.45 9.00
N VAL A 328 -10.06 16.52 9.31
CA VAL A 328 -10.71 16.71 10.64
C VAL A 328 -11.82 15.68 10.83
N PHE A 329 -12.68 15.46 9.83
CA PHE A 329 -13.73 14.44 9.91
C PHE A 329 -13.14 13.01 9.95
N TYR A 330 -12.07 12.74 9.20
CA TYR A 330 -11.35 11.46 9.24
C TYR A 330 -10.38 11.36 10.43
N GLY A 331 -9.79 12.47 10.88
CA GLY A 331 -8.88 12.54 12.01
C GLY A 331 -9.58 12.38 13.37
N MET A 332 -10.81 12.87 13.51
CA MET A 332 -11.63 12.61 14.69
C MET A 332 -11.94 11.12 14.84
N ALA A 333 -12.10 10.40 13.72
CA ALA A 333 -12.24 8.95 13.75
C ALA A 333 -10.96 8.24 14.26
N GLN A 334 -9.78 8.76 13.94
CA GLN A 334 -8.50 8.22 14.44
C GLN A 334 -8.22 8.56 15.92
N GLU A 335 -8.65 9.73 16.40
CA GLU A 335 -8.52 10.09 17.81
C GLU A 335 -9.51 9.29 18.69
N LEU A 336 -10.73 9.08 18.21
CA LEU A 336 -11.70 8.19 18.87
C LEU A 336 -11.22 6.73 18.91
N GLN A 337 -10.50 6.24 17.89
CA GLN A 337 -9.85 4.93 17.93
C GLN A 337 -8.79 4.82 19.03
N LYS A 338 -7.97 5.86 19.24
CA LYS A 338 -6.95 5.88 20.30
C LYS A 338 -7.55 5.97 21.69
N GLU A 339 -8.70 6.63 21.87
CA GLU A 339 -9.41 6.69 23.13
C GLU A 339 -10.10 5.36 23.48
N ASP A 340 -10.69 4.65 22.49
CA ASP A 340 -11.26 3.32 22.68
C ASP A 340 -10.17 2.28 23.00
N GLU A 341 -9.03 2.28 22.30
CA GLU A 341 -7.89 1.39 22.61
C GLU A 341 -7.26 1.66 23.98
N SER A 342 -7.27 2.91 24.46
CA SER A 342 -6.78 3.24 25.80
C SER A 342 -7.75 2.85 26.92
N GLN A 343 -9.05 2.69 26.65
CA GLN A 343 -10.05 2.18 27.59
C GLN A 343 -10.11 0.65 27.62
N GLU A 344 -9.88 -0.04 26.51
CA GLU A 344 -9.84 -1.50 26.45
C GLU A 344 -8.66 -2.11 27.23
N ASN A 345 -7.55 -1.42 27.36
CA ASN A 345 -6.38 -1.91 28.12
C ASN A 345 -6.54 -1.86 29.65
N GLN A 346 -7.65 -1.37 30.18
CA GLN A 346 -7.90 -1.28 31.63
C GLN A 346 -8.99 -2.23 32.16
N GLN A 347 -9.61 -3.04 31.33
CA GLN A 347 -10.65 -3.99 31.78
C GLN A 347 -10.20 -5.46 31.61
N SER A 348 -10.41 -6.23 32.69
CA SER A 348 -10.18 -7.67 32.79
C SER A 348 -10.91 -8.48 31.71
N PRO A 349 -10.49 -9.74 31.41
CA PRO A 349 -10.98 -10.54 30.28
C PRO A 349 -12.38 -11.08 30.56
N VAL A 350 -13.40 -10.31 30.23
CA VAL A 350 -14.79 -10.78 30.20
C VAL A 350 -15.47 -10.19 28.95
N GLU A 351 -15.98 -11.11 28.13
CA GLU A 351 -16.86 -10.92 26.97
C GLU A 351 -16.30 -10.11 25.78
N ARG A 352 -16.07 -10.85 24.69
CA ARG A 352 -15.85 -10.26 23.37
C ARG A 352 -17.10 -9.49 22.93
N THR A 353 -17.12 -8.20 23.21
CA THR A 353 -18.04 -7.26 22.56
C THR A 353 -17.73 -7.23 21.06
N GLU A 354 -18.77 -7.11 20.25
CA GLU A 354 -18.66 -6.97 18.78
C GLU A 354 -17.64 -5.88 18.41
N PRO A 355 -16.82 -6.11 17.36
CA PRO A 355 -15.79 -5.14 16.96
C PRO A 355 -16.42 -3.79 16.69
N ALA A 356 -15.78 -2.72 17.17
CA ALA A 356 -16.26 -1.34 17.09
C ALA A 356 -16.56 -0.88 15.64
N HIS A 357 -15.94 -1.53 14.65
CA HIS A 357 -16.08 -1.22 13.23
C HIS A 357 -16.55 -2.45 12.44
N PRO A 358 -17.67 -2.33 11.66
CA PRO A 358 -18.17 -3.44 10.85
C PRO A 358 -17.20 -3.81 9.73
N ARG A 359 -17.20 -5.08 9.34
CA ARG A 359 -16.43 -5.55 8.20
C ARG A 359 -17.01 -4.98 6.90
N LEU A 360 -16.14 -4.58 5.97
CA LEU A 360 -16.55 -4.06 4.67
C LEU A 360 -17.53 -5.01 3.97
N LYS A 361 -17.23 -6.29 3.94
CA LYS A 361 -18.07 -7.32 3.31
C LYS A 361 -19.48 -7.41 3.92
N ASP A 362 -19.59 -7.27 5.24
CA ASP A 362 -20.88 -7.29 5.94
C ASP A 362 -21.70 -6.05 5.58
N VAL A 363 -21.06 -4.87 5.53
CA VAL A 363 -21.69 -3.61 5.12
C VAL A 363 -22.19 -3.70 3.69
N VAL A 364 -21.37 -4.20 2.75
CA VAL A 364 -21.75 -4.36 1.34
C VAL A 364 -22.89 -5.38 1.19
N SER A 365 -22.83 -6.49 1.93
CA SER A 365 -23.88 -7.52 1.87
C SER A 365 -25.22 -7.05 2.43
N ALA A 366 -25.18 -6.19 3.45
CA ALA A 366 -26.39 -5.61 4.07
C ALA A 366 -27.01 -4.49 3.24
N ASN A 367 -26.25 -3.82 2.37
CA ASN A 367 -26.66 -2.63 1.63
C ASN A 367 -26.56 -2.88 0.12
N LYS A 368 -27.68 -3.23 -0.51
CA LYS A 368 -27.73 -3.45 -1.97
C LYS A 368 -27.59 -2.16 -2.79
N ASN A 369 -27.80 -1.00 -2.19
CA ASN A 369 -27.78 0.31 -2.81
C ASN A 369 -26.53 1.06 -2.34
N LEU A 370 -25.34 0.49 -2.57
CA LEU A 370 -24.07 1.09 -2.20
C LEU A 370 -23.33 1.56 -3.44
N VAL A 371 -22.74 2.75 -3.34
CA VAL A 371 -21.87 3.37 -4.36
C VAL A 371 -20.60 3.81 -3.65
N TRP A 372 -19.45 3.67 -4.28
CA TRP A 372 -18.21 4.13 -3.68
C TRP A 372 -17.57 5.30 -4.44
N ILE A 373 -16.77 6.07 -3.73
CA ILE A 373 -16.02 7.23 -4.23
C ILE A 373 -14.65 7.29 -3.60
N ARG A 374 -13.65 7.81 -4.30
CA ARG A 374 -12.36 8.13 -3.68
C ARG A 374 -12.45 9.39 -2.83
N ALA A 375 -11.70 9.44 -1.74
CA ALA A 375 -11.63 10.64 -0.91
C ALA A 375 -11.19 11.90 -1.70
N SER A 376 -10.32 11.74 -2.68
CA SER A 376 -9.84 12.82 -3.55
C SER A 376 -10.88 13.32 -4.57
N GLU A 377 -11.94 12.57 -4.84
CA GLU A 377 -12.95 12.87 -5.85
C GLU A 377 -14.22 13.50 -5.25
N VAL A 378 -14.33 13.57 -3.91
CA VAL A 378 -15.54 14.05 -3.24
C VAL A 378 -15.96 15.44 -3.68
N GLU A 379 -15.01 16.35 -3.89
CA GLU A 379 -15.30 17.71 -4.37
C GLU A 379 -15.78 17.73 -5.82
N GLU A 380 -15.19 16.90 -6.67
CA GLU A 380 -15.58 16.78 -8.08
C GLU A 380 -17.03 16.32 -8.24
N TYR A 381 -17.45 15.36 -7.39
CA TYR A 381 -18.78 14.75 -7.46
C TYR A 381 -19.77 15.28 -6.42
N LYS A 382 -19.55 16.43 -5.79
CA LYS A 382 -20.38 16.94 -4.69
C LYS A 382 -21.88 17.08 -5.03
N ASN A 383 -22.20 17.47 -6.26
CA ASN A 383 -23.60 17.59 -6.73
C ASN A 383 -24.23 16.22 -6.96
N GLU A 384 -23.47 15.31 -7.56
CA GLU A 384 -23.89 13.93 -7.80
C GLU A 384 -24.11 13.16 -6.49
N ILE A 385 -23.29 13.42 -5.47
CA ILE A 385 -23.43 12.83 -4.14
C ILE A 385 -24.83 13.09 -3.57
N LYS A 386 -25.32 14.33 -3.65
CA LYS A 386 -26.65 14.70 -3.17
C LYS A 386 -27.76 13.99 -3.95
N ASP A 387 -27.62 13.95 -5.27
CA ASP A 387 -28.60 13.29 -6.13
C ASP A 387 -28.66 11.78 -5.83
N ILE A 388 -27.52 11.13 -5.66
CA ILE A 388 -27.41 9.69 -5.42
C ILE A 388 -28.00 9.31 -4.05
N GLU A 389 -27.69 10.07 -3.01
CA GLU A 389 -28.28 9.88 -1.68
C GLU A 389 -29.78 10.14 -1.68
N TYR A 390 -30.23 11.13 -2.45
CA TYR A 390 -31.64 11.41 -2.65
C TYR A 390 -32.40 10.22 -3.24
N TYR A 391 -31.76 9.47 -4.15
CA TYR A 391 -32.34 8.24 -4.70
C TYR A 391 -32.25 7.02 -3.78
N GLY A 392 -31.85 7.22 -2.52
CA GLY A 392 -31.78 6.16 -1.51
C GLY A 392 -30.54 5.27 -1.61
N PHE A 393 -29.51 5.69 -2.36
CA PHE A 393 -28.22 5.05 -2.36
C PHE A 393 -27.34 5.59 -1.24
N GLN A 394 -26.53 4.75 -0.68
CA GLN A 394 -25.53 5.14 0.30
C GLN A 394 -24.16 5.25 -0.36
N ILE A 395 -23.43 6.29 -0.03
CA ILE A 395 -22.10 6.51 -0.57
C ILE A 395 -21.08 6.13 0.51
N ILE A 396 -20.09 5.36 0.11
CA ILE A 396 -19.00 4.94 0.96
C ILE A 396 -17.66 5.39 0.36
N VAL A 397 -16.76 5.91 1.19
CA VAL A 397 -15.48 6.42 0.73
C VAL A 397 -14.42 5.35 0.75
N ALA A 398 -13.75 5.14 -0.39
CA ALA A 398 -12.53 4.38 -0.46
C ALA A 398 -11.39 5.23 0.12
N ARG A 399 -10.89 4.82 1.30
CA ARG A 399 -9.85 5.56 2.04
C ARG A 399 -8.45 5.31 1.49
N ASN A 400 -8.25 4.17 0.82
CA ASN A 400 -6.99 3.76 0.23
C ASN A 400 -7.25 2.78 -0.93
N LYS A 401 -6.19 2.44 -1.68
CA LYS A 401 -6.25 1.56 -2.86
C LYS A 401 -6.79 0.15 -2.57
N LEU A 402 -6.58 -0.40 -1.37
CA LEU A 402 -7.11 -1.71 -1.01
C LEU A 402 -8.65 -1.68 -0.93
N PHE A 403 -9.23 -0.58 -0.42
CA PHE A 403 -10.68 -0.38 -0.43
C PHE A 403 -11.23 -0.27 -1.85
N GLU A 404 -10.56 0.46 -2.75
CA GLU A 404 -10.96 0.56 -4.16
C GLU A 404 -11.06 -0.84 -4.79
N ARG A 405 -10.00 -1.65 -4.66
CA ARG A 405 -9.94 -3.02 -5.19
C ARG A 405 -10.97 -3.95 -4.55
N ALA A 406 -11.19 -3.79 -3.24
CA ALA A 406 -12.22 -4.56 -2.54
C ALA A 406 -13.63 -4.19 -3.00
N PHE A 407 -13.93 -2.92 -3.27
CA PHE A 407 -15.21 -2.50 -3.85
C PHE A 407 -15.41 -3.06 -5.26
N GLU A 408 -14.38 -3.01 -6.10
CA GLU A 408 -14.41 -3.61 -7.44
C GLU A 408 -14.66 -5.13 -7.36
N PHE A 409 -13.96 -5.82 -6.49
CA PHE A 409 -14.14 -7.26 -6.24
C PHE A 409 -15.55 -7.59 -5.75
N LEU A 410 -16.12 -6.76 -4.86
CA LEU A 410 -17.48 -6.92 -4.35
C LEU A 410 -18.56 -6.41 -5.32
N ASN A 411 -18.19 -5.97 -6.53
CA ASN A 411 -19.08 -5.39 -7.54
C ASN A 411 -19.88 -4.18 -7.03
N VAL A 412 -19.31 -3.39 -6.12
CA VAL A 412 -19.84 -2.08 -5.75
C VAL A 412 -19.42 -1.09 -6.81
N GLN A 413 -20.34 -0.26 -7.32
CA GLN A 413 -20.02 0.65 -8.41
C GLN A 413 -19.38 1.93 -7.91
N HIS A 414 -18.40 2.42 -8.68
CA HIS A 414 -17.83 3.75 -8.51
C HIS A 414 -18.83 4.82 -8.96
N ILE A 415 -18.86 5.97 -8.28
CA ILE A 415 -19.80 7.06 -8.56
C ILE A 415 -19.80 7.51 -10.02
N GLY A 416 -18.65 7.59 -10.66
CA GLY A 416 -18.52 7.96 -12.07
C GLY A 416 -19.19 6.95 -13.02
N SER A 417 -19.10 5.66 -12.71
CA SER A 417 -19.77 4.60 -13.48
C SER A 417 -21.25 4.51 -13.15
N PHE A 418 -21.64 4.83 -11.92
CA PHE A 418 -23.02 4.82 -11.47
C PHE A 418 -23.86 5.82 -12.24
N LYS A 419 -23.37 7.05 -12.43
CA LYS A 419 -24.05 8.11 -13.17
C LYS A 419 -24.45 7.67 -14.59
N SER A 420 -23.59 6.94 -15.28
CA SER A 420 -23.86 6.45 -16.65
C SER A 420 -24.86 5.28 -16.70
N SER A 421 -25.09 4.59 -15.60
CA SER A 421 -25.99 3.43 -15.51
C SER A 421 -27.35 3.78 -14.91
N LEU A 422 -27.54 5.03 -14.46
CA LEU A 422 -28.80 5.50 -13.92
C LEU A 422 -29.69 5.96 -15.06
N VAL A 423 -30.81 5.27 -15.27
CA VAL A 423 -31.80 5.67 -16.25
C VAL A 423 -32.94 6.38 -15.54
N LYS A 424 -33.21 7.61 -15.97
CA LYS A 424 -34.34 8.43 -15.50
C LYS A 424 -35.39 8.45 -16.60
N ASP A 425 -36.52 7.81 -16.35
CA ASP A 425 -37.65 7.77 -17.25
C ASP A 425 -38.81 8.54 -16.64
N PHE A 426 -39.47 9.35 -17.44
CA PHE A 426 -40.71 10.02 -17.06
C PHE A 426 -41.86 9.18 -17.57
N VAL A 427 -42.73 8.71 -16.68
CA VAL A 427 -43.96 8.03 -17.03
C VAL A 427 -45.10 9.07 -17.00
N ILE A 428 -45.64 9.35 -18.14
CA ILE A 428 -46.80 10.27 -18.30
C ILE A 428 -48.06 9.41 -18.31
N THR A 429 -48.92 9.63 -17.31
CA THR A 429 -50.18 8.91 -17.17
C THR A 429 -51.32 9.91 -17.37
N ASP A 430 -52.16 9.66 -18.36
CA ASP A 430 -53.30 10.51 -18.70
C ASP A 430 -54.61 9.70 -18.62
N ASP A 431 -54.78 9.05 -17.46
CA ASP A 431 -55.93 8.15 -17.24
C ASP A 431 -57.18 8.92 -16.80
N GLU A 432 -57.05 10.17 -16.39
CA GLU A 432 -58.16 11.00 -15.96
C GLU A 432 -58.62 11.98 -17.07
N PRO A 433 -59.93 12.11 -17.30
CA PRO A 433 -60.42 13.06 -18.26
C PRO A 433 -60.11 14.50 -17.82
N CYS A 434 -59.72 15.33 -18.78
CA CYS A 434 -59.40 16.75 -18.57
C CYS A 434 -60.55 17.47 -17.85
N SER A 435 -60.27 18.00 -16.67
CA SER A 435 -61.25 18.75 -15.88
C SER A 435 -61.57 20.10 -16.54
N LYS A 436 -62.70 20.70 -16.17
CA LYS A 436 -63.06 22.04 -16.67
C LYS A 436 -62.00 23.09 -16.32
N LYS A 437 -61.32 22.97 -15.19
CA LYS A 437 -60.24 23.87 -14.75
C LYS A 437 -58.97 23.67 -15.57
N GLU A 438 -58.62 22.45 -15.87
CA GLU A 438 -57.48 22.12 -16.76
C GLU A 438 -57.72 22.60 -18.17
N ALA A 439 -58.93 22.37 -18.72
CA ALA A 439 -59.33 22.88 -20.04
C ALA A 439 -59.22 24.42 -20.08
N ARG A 440 -59.55 25.10 -18.99
CA ARG A 440 -59.37 26.55 -18.87
C ARG A 440 -57.94 27.00 -18.92
N LEU A 441 -57.05 26.33 -18.18
CA LEU A 441 -55.62 26.61 -18.22
C LEU A 441 -55.04 26.38 -19.61
N LEU A 442 -55.34 25.24 -20.23
CA LEU A 442 -54.92 24.94 -21.60
C LEU A 442 -55.41 26.00 -22.60
N HIS A 443 -56.66 26.50 -22.42
CA HIS A 443 -57.17 27.58 -23.24
C HIS A 443 -56.38 28.90 -23.07
N LEU A 444 -55.94 29.21 -21.87
CA LEU A 444 -55.05 30.34 -21.61
C LEU A 444 -53.69 30.16 -22.28
N LEU A 445 -53.12 28.96 -22.23
CA LEU A 445 -51.82 28.63 -22.85
C LEU A 445 -51.85 28.69 -24.39
N LYS A 446 -53.01 28.67 -25.05
CA LYS A 446 -53.13 28.92 -26.48
C LYS A 446 -52.59 30.28 -26.92
N ARG A 447 -52.53 31.25 -26.00
CA ARG A 447 -51.87 32.54 -26.30
C ARG A 447 -50.38 32.36 -26.47
N VAL A 448 -49.73 31.45 -25.71
CA VAL A 448 -48.33 31.11 -25.86
C VAL A 448 -48.11 30.37 -27.16
N GLU A 449 -48.97 29.37 -27.48
CA GLU A 449 -48.91 28.67 -28.77
C GLU A 449 -48.92 29.62 -29.94
N LYS A 450 -49.84 30.56 -29.92
CA LYS A 450 -49.95 31.55 -30.97
C LYS A 450 -48.77 32.52 -31.06
N ALA A 451 -48.28 32.97 -29.92
CA ALA A 451 -47.18 33.94 -29.84
C ALA A 451 -45.86 33.35 -30.36
N TYR A 452 -45.60 32.08 -30.11
CA TYR A 452 -44.39 31.41 -30.53
C TYR A 452 -44.56 30.53 -31.78
N GLY A 453 -45.73 30.55 -32.43
CA GLY A 453 -45.99 29.78 -33.66
C GLY A 453 -45.93 28.26 -33.43
N LEU A 454 -46.30 27.79 -32.25
CA LEU A 454 -46.27 26.39 -31.88
C LEU A 454 -47.46 25.63 -32.51
N PRO A 455 -47.37 24.30 -32.63
CA PRO A 455 -48.50 23.46 -33.02
C PRO A 455 -49.71 23.68 -32.09
N GLU A 456 -50.93 23.52 -32.60
CA GLU A 456 -52.12 23.57 -31.76
C GLU A 456 -52.13 22.42 -30.76
N ASN A 457 -52.48 22.72 -29.51
CA ASN A 457 -52.53 21.77 -28.38
C ASN A 457 -51.17 21.12 -28.04
N VAL A 458 -50.08 21.89 -28.19
CA VAL A 458 -48.75 21.45 -27.77
C VAL A 458 -48.65 21.27 -26.24
N PHE A 459 -49.43 22.03 -25.47
CA PHE A 459 -49.50 21.88 -24.01
C PHE A 459 -50.51 20.83 -23.60
N ARG A 460 -50.09 19.93 -22.68
CA ARG A 460 -50.94 18.92 -22.06
C ARG A 460 -50.80 19.00 -20.53
N ILE A 461 -51.80 18.52 -19.83
CA ILE A 461 -51.75 18.34 -18.35
C ILE A 461 -51.98 16.87 -18.09
N ALA A 462 -51.03 16.26 -17.40
CA ALA A 462 -51.06 14.84 -17.05
C ALA A 462 -50.31 14.60 -15.73
N ASP A 463 -50.48 13.44 -15.18
CA ASP A 463 -49.65 12.99 -14.07
C ASP A 463 -48.28 12.57 -14.60
N ILE A 464 -47.22 13.16 -14.01
CA ILE A 464 -45.84 12.86 -14.38
C ILE A 464 -45.24 12.16 -13.17
N GLU A 465 -44.75 10.92 -13.38
CA GLU A 465 -43.99 10.16 -12.37
C GLU A 465 -42.57 9.95 -12.88
N LEU A 466 -41.60 10.32 -12.04
CA LEU A 466 -40.20 10.01 -12.31
C LEU A 466 -39.97 8.56 -11.92
N LYS A 467 -39.63 7.70 -12.87
CA LYS A 467 -39.15 6.35 -12.64
C LYS A 467 -37.64 6.32 -12.80
N ILE A 468 -36.97 5.85 -11.78
CA ILE A 468 -35.53 5.68 -11.78
C ILE A 468 -35.25 4.18 -11.83
N SER A 469 -34.43 3.76 -12.78
CA SER A 469 -33.93 2.41 -12.84
C SER A 469 -32.41 2.40 -12.81
N TYR A 470 -31.87 1.44 -12.09
CA TYR A 470 -30.45 1.18 -11.97
C TYR A 470 -30.17 -0.28 -12.35
N GLN A 471 -29.37 -0.50 -13.38
CA GLN A 471 -29.11 -1.84 -13.94
C GLN A 471 -30.39 -2.64 -14.24
N GLY A 472 -31.40 -1.98 -14.80
CA GLY A 472 -32.70 -2.59 -15.13
C GLY A 472 -33.58 -2.92 -13.92
N ARG A 473 -33.20 -2.54 -12.72
CA ARG A 473 -34.01 -2.69 -11.49
C ARG A 473 -34.67 -1.35 -11.17
N HIS A 474 -35.96 -1.39 -10.89
CA HIS A 474 -36.69 -0.20 -10.40
C HIS A 474 -36.16 0.19 -9.02
N VAL A 475 -35.78 1.47 -8.85
CA VAL A 475 -35.44 2.06 -7.57
C VAL A 475 -36.71 2.65 -6.98
N ASP A 476 -37.12 2.15 -5.82
CA ASP A 476 -38.30 2.66 -5.13
C ASP A 476 -37.99 4.06 -4.56
N VAL A 477 -38.51 5.08 -5.23
CA VAL A 477 -38.33 6.50 -4.89
C VAL A 477 -39.42 6.95 -3.88
N ALA A 478 -40.03 6.04 -3.14
CA ALA A 478 -41.15 6.27 -2.23
C ALA A 478 -40.92 7.31 -1.12
N LYS A 479 -39.77 7.98 -1.10
CA LYS A 479 -39.41 9.06 -0.17
C LYS A 479 -39.00 10.35 -0.86
N VAL A 480 -39.40 10.53 -2.12
CA VAL A 480 -39.20 11.80 -2.83
C VAL A 480 -40.10 12.82 -2.16
N GLU A 481 -39.50 13.76 -1.42
CA GLU A 481 -40.21 14.92 -0.88
C GLU A 481 -40.94 15.67 -2.01
N GLU A 482 -42.12 16.21 -1.75
CA GLU A 482 -42.94 16.94 -2.73
C GLU A 482 -42.18 18.03 -3.46
N GLU A 483 -41.13 18.57 -2.88
CA GLU A 483 -40.29 19.65 -3.43
C GLU A 483 -39.48 19.28 -4.69
N LYS A 484 -39.37 18.00 -5.03
CA LYS A 484 -38.60 17.52 -6.20
C LYS A 484 -39.44 16.80 -7.25
N MET A 485 -40.74 16.94 -7.21
CA MET A 485 -41.59 16.47 -8.30
C MET A 485 -41.30 17.27 -9.57
N VAL A 486 -41.24 16.58 -10.70
CA VAL A 486 -41.03 17.20 -12.00
C VAL A 486 -42.26 18.03 -12.34
N ALA A 487 -42.08 19.32 -12.48
CA ALA A 487 -43.18 20.26 -12.72
C ALA A 487 -43.70 20.20 -14.17
N GLY A 488 -42.83 19.85 -15.10
CA GLY A 488 -43.16 19.65 -16.52
C GLY A 488 -42.13 18.79 -17.22
N VAL A 489 -42.41 18.35 -18.41
CA VAL A 489 -41.49 17.63 -19.28
C VAL A 489 -41.79 17.91 -20.75
N CYS A 490 -40.75 18.09 -21.56
CA CYS A 490 -40.87 18.12 -23.01
C CYS A 490 -40.83 16.68 -23.55
N ASP A 491 -41.98 16.17 -23.97
CA ASP A 491 -42.09 14.85 -24.58
C ASP A 491 -41.77 14.94 -26.09
N TYR A 492 -40.53 14.64 -26.41
CA TYR A 492 -40.03 14.67 -27.79
C TYR A 492 -40.68 13.61 -28.70
N ALA A 493 -41.21 12.51 -28.13
CA ALA A 493 -41.84 11.45 -28.90
C ALA A 493 -43.20 11.92 -29.47
N THR A 494 -43.94 12.66 -28.68
CA THR A 494 -45.25 13.23 -29.11
C THR A 494 -45.16 14.66 -29.60
N GLY A 495 -44.03 15.33 -29.37
CA GLY A 495 -43.86 16.76 -29.67
C GLY A 495 -44.74 17.64 -28.79
N THR A 496 -44.97 17.26 -27.53
CA THR A 496 -45.81 17.98 -26.58
C THR A 496 -45.05 18.43 -25.34
N ILE A 497 -45.52 19.50 -24.72
CA ILE A 497 -45.07 19.96 -23.40
C ILE A 497 -46.13 19.54 -22.39
N VAL A 498 -45.72 18.64 -21.45
CA VAL A 498 -46.61 18.10 -20.44
C VAL A 498 -46.38 18.79 -19.11
N LEU A 499 -47.41 19.36 -18.50
CA LEU A 499 -47.38 19.97 -17.18
C LEU A 499 -47.92 18.98 -16.14
N ASN A 500 -47.26 18.85 -15.00
CA ASN A 500 -47.64 17.89 -13.97
C ASN A 500 -48.87 18.35 -13.18
N ARG A 501 -49.97 17.61 -13.36
CA ARG A 501 -51.27 17.88 -12.70
C ARG A 501 -51.16 18.01 -11.19
N LYS A 502 -50.34 17.18 -10.56
CA LYS A 502 -50.18 17.11 -9.09
C LYS A 502 -49.56 18.36 -8.47
N LEU A 503 -48.85 19.16 -9.27
CA LEU A 503 -48.14 20.35 -8.79
C LEU A 503 -48.92 21.66 -9.07
N ILE A 504 -50.05 21.61 -9.78
CA ILE A 504 -50.85 22.78 -10.11
C ILE A 504 -52.00 22.92 -9.09
N ASP A 505 -52.02 24.00 -8.34
CA ASP A 505 -53.13 24.27 -7.40
C ASP A 505 -54.35 24.79 -8.13
N PHE A 506 -55.15 23.89 -8.67
CA PHE A 506 -56.43 24.22 -9.29
C PHE A 506 -57.51 24.73 -8.33
N SER A 507 -57.30 24.71 -7.02
CA SER A 507 -58.27 25.16 -6.04
C SER A 507 -58.59 26.66 -6.18
N VAL A 508 -57.58 27.43 -6.55
CA VAL A 508 -57.68 28.89 -6.76
C VAL A 508 -58.30 29.29 -8.08
N MET A 509 -58.49 28.35 -9.02
CA MET A 509 -59.03 28.61 -10.33
C MET A 509 -60.58 28.64 -10.32
N ARG A 510 -61.18 29.64 -10.92
CA ARG A 510 -62.62 29.77 -10.99
C ARG A 510 -63.27 28.86 -12.01
N THR A 511 -64.52 28.53 -11.82
CA THR A 511 -65.28 27.71 -12.76
C THR A 511 -65.74 28.53 -13.98
N PRO A 512 -65.95 27.90 -15.16
CA PRO A 512 -66.36 28.61 -16.38
C PRO A 512 -67.65 29.41 -16.27
N SER A 513 -68.50 29.10 -15.33
CA SER A 513 -69.75 29.90 -15.09
C SER A 513 -69.52 31.34 -14.62
N ASP A 514 -68.28 31.60 -14.10
CA ASP A 514 -67.93 32.92 -13.54
C ASP A 514 -67.23 33.86 -14.57
N ILE A 515 -67.22 33.50 -15.84
CA ILE A 515 -66.40 34.10 -16.88
C ILE A 515 -66.83 35.55 -17.26
N GLU A 516 -68.03 35.96 -16.86
CA GLU A 516 -68.58 37.26 -17.29
C GLU A 516 -68.10 38.46 -16.45
N HIS A 517 -67.30 38.24 -15.41
CA HIS A 517 -66.87 39.32 -14.53
C HIS A 517 -65.35 39.58 -14.58
N PRO A 518 -64.86 40.83 -14.62
CA PRO A 518 -63.41 41.14 -14.65
C PRO A 518 -62.59 40.55 -13.48
N ALA A 519 -63.24 40.31 -12.34
CA ALA A 519 -62.60 39.67 -11.16
C ALA A 519 -62.26 38.19 -11.38
N VAL A 520 -62.76 37.54 -12.43
CA VAL A 520 -62.54 36.14 -12.80
C VAL A 520 -61.08 35.88 -13.18
N LEU A 521 -60.43 36.88 -13.74
CA LEU A 521 -59.05 36.77 -14.22
C LEU A 521 -58.01 36.60 -13.09
N VAL A 522 -58.29 37.00 -11.84
CA VAL A 522 -57.32 37.01 -10.75
C VAL A 522 -56.97 35.57 -10.28
N GLY A 523 -57.98 34.69 -10.15
CA GLY A 523 -57.72 33.30 -9.77
C GLY A 523 -57.01 32.49 -10.87
N ASP A 524 -57.47 32.64 -12.10
CA ASP A 524 -56.86 31.99 -13.28
C ASP A 524 -55.43 32.48 -13.49
N TYR A 525 -55.19 33.76 -13.24
CA TYR A 525 -53.88 34.38 -13.37
C TYR A 525 -52.89 33.84 -12.29
N ARG A 526 -53.35 33.52 -11.07
CA ARG A 526 -52.52 32.88 -10.06
C ARG A 526 -52.04 31.49 -10.48
N VAL A 527 -52.94 30.68 -11.03
CA VAL A 527 -52.58 29.35 -11.55
C VAL A 527 -51.58 29.48 -12.69
N LEU A 528 -51.82 30.46 -13.59
CA LEU A 528 -50.90 30.70 -14.70
C LEU A 528 -49.52 31.13 -14.20
N LEU A 529 -49.43 31.97 -13.16
CA LEU A 529 -48.15 32.37 -12.56
C LEU A 529 -47.42 31.20 -11.91
N GLN A 530 -48.14 30.25 -11.29
CA GLN A 530 -47.53 29.04 -10.73
C GLN A 530 -46.81 28.20 -11.79
N VAL A 531 -47.38 28.13 -12.99
CA VAL A 531 -46.81 27.30 -14.08
C VAL A 531 -45.93 28.08 -15.05
N LEU A 532 -45.85 29.40 -14.93
CA LEU A 532 -45.15 30.28 -15.86
C LEU A 532 -43.67 29.86 -16.04
N ASP A 533 -42.97 29.65 -14.91
CA ASP A 533 -41.55 29.28 -14.97
C ASP A 533 -41.37 27.87 -15.54
N THR A 534 -42.26 26.93 -15.22
CA THR A 534 -42.27 25.60 -15.83
C THR A 534 -42.52 25.67 -17.33
N VAL A 535 -43.52 26.44 -17.77
CA VAL A 535 -43.83 26.64 -19.20
C VAL A 535 -42.63 27.25 -19.93
N ALA A 536 -41.98 28.24 -19.35
CA ALA A 536 -40.80 28.86 -19.92
C ALA A 536 -39.62 27.92 -20.01
N HIS A 537 -39.41 27.12 -18.96
CA HIS A 537 -38.37 26.10 -18.90
C HIS A 537 -38.56 25.02 -19.97
N GLU A 538 -39.73 24.42 -20.05
CA GLU A 538 -40.04 23.38 -21.02
C GLU A 538 -40.06 23.93 -22.46
N LEU A 539 -40.49 25.17 -22.64
CA LEU A 539 -40.44 25.83 -23.93
C LEU A 539 -39.01 26.11 -24.39
N ALA A 540 -38.09 26.36 -23.46
CA ALA A 540 -36.67 26.50 -23.78
C ALA A 540 -36.06 25.18 -24.29
N HIS A 541 -36.55 24.04 -23.85
CA HIS A 541 -36.17 22.72 -24.41
C HIS A 541 -36.82 22.50 -25.79
N TYR A 542 -38.04 22.98 -25.97
CA TYR A 542 -38.83 22.73 -27.17
C TYR A 542 -38.38 23.58 -28.36
N LEU A 543 -37.93 24.81 -28.13
CA LEU A 543 -37.51 25.73 -29.18
C LEU A 543 -36.04 25.48 -29.61
N PRO A 544 -35.76 25.51 -30.94
CA PRO A 544 -34.39 25.46 -31.41
C PRO A 544 -33.56 26.64 -30.84
N PRO A 545 -32.30 26.38 -30.43
CA PRO A 545 -31.45 25.23 -30.68
C PRO A 545 -31.51 24.05 -29.67
N PHE A 546 -32.57 23.85 -28.91
CA PHE A 546 -32.77 22.70 -28.01
C PHE A 546 -31.70 22.60 -26.94
N TYR A 547 -31.60 23.58 -26.08
CA TYR A 547 -30.61 23.59 -24.99
C TYR A 547 -30.92 22.54 -23.94
N LYS A 548 -29.84 21.94 -23.36
CA LYS A 548 -29.96 20.99 -22.24
C LYS A 548 -30.03 21.73 -20.91
N ASP A 549 -30.66 21.10 -19.92
CA ASP A 549 -30.62 21.55 -18.54
C ASP A 549 -29.19 21.85 -18.06
N ASN A 550 -29.07 22.74 -17.10
CA ASN A 550 -27.83 23.17 -16.48
C ASN A 550 -26.81 23.85 -17.43
N THR A 551 -27.25 24.31 -18.60
CA THR A 551 -26.41 25.17 -19.45
C THR A 551 -26.75 26.64 -19.19
N GLN A 552 -25.76 27.52 -19.35
CA GLN A 552 -25.95 28.95 -19.18
C GLN A 552 -26.94 29.50 -20.25
N GLU A 553 -26.87 28.95 -21.45
CA GLU A 553 -27.73 29.30 -22.56
C GLU A 553 -29.19 28.92 -22.28
N HIS A 554 -29.43 27.72 -21.70
CA HIS A 554 -30.77 27.31 -21.30
C HIS A 554 -31.34 28.25 -20.23
N ALA A 555 -30.57 28.55 -19.17
CA ALA A 555 -31.01 29.47 -18.12
C ALA A 555 -31.32 30.88 -18.64
N GLN A 556 -30.51 31.40 -19.56
CA GLN A 556 -30.74 32.71 -20.19
C GLN A 556 -32.00 32.70 -21.05
N LEU A 557 -32.21 31.63 -21.83
CA LEU A 557 -33.42 31.51 -22.66
C LEU A 557 -34.67 31.38 -21.80
N THR A 558 -34.64 30.54 -20.75
CA THR A 558 -35.74 30.40 -19.79
C THR A 558 -36.11 31.74 -19.15
N ALA A 559 -35.15 32.50 -18.65
CA ALA A 559 -35.38 33.82 -18.05
C ALA A 559 -35.97 34.84 -19.06
N LYS A 560 -35.54 34.75 -20.32
CA LYS A 560 -36.11 35.57 -21.40
C LYS A 560 -37.57 35.19 -21.68
N LEU A 561 -37.82 33.87 -21.84
CA LEU A 561 -39.16 33.35 -22.12
C LEU A 561 -40.12 33.64 -20.97
N SER A 562 -39.73 33.50 -19.70
CA SER A 562 -40.55 33.85 -18.56
C SER A 562 -41.06 35.31 -18.63
N ARG A 563 -40.17 36.24 -19.00
CA ARG A 563 -40.54 37.66 -19.15
C ARG A 563 -41.49 37.91 -20.35
N GLU A 564 -41.20 37.29 -21.49
CA GLU A 564 -41.99 37.44 -22.71
C GLU A 564 -43.39 36.84 -22.54
N ILE A 565 -43.49 35.63 -21.93
CA ILE A 565 -44.74 34.94 -21.66
C ILE A 565 -45.59 35.76 -20.66
N ALA A 566 -44.97 36.33 -19.63
CA ALA A 566 -45.69 37.18 -18.67
C ALA A 566 -46.37 38.39 -19.31
N LEU A 567 -45.84 38.88 -20.42
CA LEU A 567 -46.44 40.00 -21.17
C LEU A 567 -47.63 39.60 -22.06
N LEU A 568 -47.90 38.31 -22.24
CA LEU A 568 -49.03 37.82 -23.02
C LEU A 568 -50.36 37.82 -22.24
N PHE A 569 -50.25 37.95 -20.93
CA PHE A 569 -51.36 37.87 -19.96
C PHE A 569 -51.53 39.12 -19.13
#